data_712b3896d6c2c8d640f783cc76f0e299
#
_entry.id   712b3896d6c2c8d640f783cc76f0e299
#
_cell.length_a   1.000
_cell.length_b   1.000
_cell.length_c   1.000
_cell.angle_alpha   90.00
_cell.angle_beta   90.00
_cell.angle_gamma   90.00
#
_symmetry.space_group_name_H-M   'P 1'
#
loop_
_entity.id
_entity.type
_entity.pdbx_description
1 polymer ?
#
loop_
_entity_poly.entity_id
_entity_poly.type
_entity_poly.pdbx_seq_one_letter_code
_entity_poly.pdbx_strand_id
1 'polypeptide(L)'
;MAKQPLLLMILDGWGIAPAGQYNAAALAKTPNLDALFDKYPHTRLSCSGAAVGLPDGQMGNSEVGHLNIGAGRIVYQELTRITKAIKDGDFFENTILSKAMQTVKANSSALHLLGLVSDGGVHSHISHLFALLEMAKLQGLNLSLIHISEPTRPRLIS
;
A
#
# COMPACT_ATOMS: atom_id res chain seq x y z
N MET A 1 38.17 -12.70 -15.13
CA MET A 1 37.34 -13.62 -14.32
C MET A 1 36.21 -14.14 -15.18
N ALA A 2 35.94 -15.42 -15.23
CA ALA A 2 34.78 -15.98 -15.93
C ALA A 2 33.49 -15.49 -15.22
N LYS A 3 32.54 -14.98 -15.99
CA LYS A 3 31.23 -14.56 -15.45
C LYS A 3 30.47 -15.82 -15.00
N GLN A 4 30.10 -15.88 -13.73
CA GLN A 4 29.24 -16.96 -13.24
C GLN A 4 27.76 -16.55 -13.47
N PRO A 5 26.94 -17.45 -14.03
CA PRO A 5 25.51 -17.16 -14.21
C PRO A 5 24.80 -17.15 -12.88
N LEU A 6 23.81 -16.25 -12.74
CA LEU A 6 22.87 -16.18 -11.62
C LEU A 6 21.48 -16.48 -12.15
N LEU A 7 20.77 -17.41 -11.51
CA LEU A 7 19.36 -17.69 -11.79
C LEU A 7 18.51 -17.25 -10.60
N LEU A 8 17.58 -16.34 -10.83
CA LEU A 8 16.50 -16.03 -9.89
C LEU A 8 15.24 -16.77 -10.36
N MET A 9 14.76 -17.72 -9.56
CA MET A 9 13.53 -18.45 -9.84
C MET A 9 12.46 -18.06 -8.83
N ILE A 10 11.34 -17.52 -9.31
CA ILE A 10 10.20 -17.11 -8.48
C ILE A 10 9.07 -18.13 -8.70
N LEU A 11 8.71 -18.86 -7.63
CA LEU A 11 7.57 -19.77 -7.60
C LEU A 11 6.37 -18.96 -7.07
N ASP A 12 5.76 -18.17 -7.92
CA ASP A 12 4.66 -17.27 -7.56
C ASP A 12 3.45 -18.09 -7.08
N GLY A 13 2.88 -17.68 -5.94
CA GLY A 13 1.80 -18.40 -5.28
C GLY A 13 2.23 -19.59 -4.41
N TRP A 14 3.51 -19.95 -4.40
CA TRP A 14 4.02 -21.02 -3.52
C TRP A 14 4.22 -20.48 -2.10
N GLY A 15 3.20 -20.64 -1.26
CA GLY A 15 3.23 -20.19 0.13
C GLY A 15 3.61 -21.29 1.11
N ILE A 16 3.97 -20.91 2.33
CA ILE A 16 4.26 -21.81 3.44
C ILE A 16 3.07 -21.83 4.38
N ALA A 17 2.43 -22.98 4.53
CA ALA A 17 1.33 -23.20 5.46
C ALA A 17 1.48 -24.59 6.12
N PRO A 18 0.79 -24.84 7.25
CA PRO A 18 0.79 -26.18 7.85
C PRO A 18 0.34 -27.23 6.85
N ALA A 19 0.92 -28.45 6.98
CA ALA A 19 0.49 -29.58 6.18
C ALA A 19 -0.96 -29.96 6.47
N GLY A 20 -1.72 -30.26 5.42
CA GLY A 20 -3.12 -30.64 5.52
C GLY A 20 -3.71 -30.99 4.16
N GLN A 21 -4.90 -31.57 4.15
CA GLN A 21 -5.55 -32.06 2.92
C GLN A 21 -5.81 -30.95 1.85
N TYR A 22 -5.77 -29.67 2.24
CA TYR A 22 -5.98 -28.54 1.35
C TYR A 22 -4.67 -27.82 0.97
N ASN A 23 -3.51 -28.31 1.44
CA ASN A 23 -2.21 -27.74 1.11
C ASN A 23 -1.53 -28.59 0.04
N ALA A 24 -1.80 -28.28 -1.22
CA ALA A 24 -1.24 -29.01 -2.35
C ALA A 24 0.29 -28.96 -2.39
N ALA A 25 0.91 -27.86 -1.98
CA ALA A 25 2.37 -27.73 -1.92
C ALA A 25 3.00 -28.71 -0.91
N ALA A 26 2.36 -28.88 0.26
CA ALA A 26 2.83 -29.80 1.27
C ALA A 26 2.53 -31.28 0.95
N LEU A 27 1.55 -31.54 0.10
CA LEU A 27 1.20 -32.90 -0.34
C LEU A 27 1.99 -33.38 -1.57
N ALA A 28 2.57 -32.44 -2.32
CA ALA A 28 3.33 -32.75 -3.51
C ALA A 28 4.64 -33.48 -3.18
N LYS A 29 5.07 -34.37 -4.06
CA LYS A 29 6.40 -35.01 -3.97
C LYS A 29 7.42 -34.06 -4.59
N THR A 30 8.18 -33.37 -3.76
CA THR A 30 9.13 -32.33 -4.17
C THR A 30 10.58 -32.63 -3.73
N PRO A 31 11.14 -33.82 -4.06
CA PRO A 31 12.42 -34.26 -3.48
C PRO A 31 13.59 -33.32 -3.76
N ASN A 32 13.58 -32.63 -4.88
CA ASN A 32 14.63 -31.65 -5.21
C ASN A 32 14.50 -30.36 -4.41
N LEU A 33 13.28 -29.84 -4.23
CA LEU A 33 13.04 -28.67 -3.38
C LEU A 33 13.32 -28.99 -1.92
N ASP A 34 12.88 -30.15 -1.44
CA ASP A 34 13.13 -30.63 -0.08
C ASP A 34 14.65 -30.67 0.19
N ALA A 35 15.42 -31.29 -0.72
CA ALA A 35 16.87 -31.33 -0.62
C ALA A 35 17.54 -29.93 -0.65
N LEU A 36 16.99 -28.97 -1.38
CA LEU A 36 17.48 -27.59 -1.39
C LEU A 36 17.23 -26.90 -0.05
N PHE A 37 16.04 -27.06 0.52
CA PHE A 37 15.71 -26.51 1.84
C PHE A 37 16.57 -27.12 2.95
N ASP A 38 16.88 -28.42 2.88
CA ASP A 38 17.71 -29.09 3.88
C ASP A 38 19.21 -28.69 3.78
N LYS A 39 19.69 -28.46 2.56
CA LYS A 39 21.12 -28.27 2.30
C LYS A 39 21.57 -26.81 2.34
N TYR A 40 20.72 -25.86 1.95
CA TYR A 40 21.10 -24.46 1.75
C TYR A 40 20.42 -23.52 2.73
N PRO A 41 21.06 -22.37 3.07
CA PRO A 41 20.43 -21.36 3.88
C PRO A 41 19.13 -20.85 3.26
N HIS A 42 18.09 -20.73 4.06
CA HIS A 42 16.80 -20.20 3.63
C HIS A 42 16.19 -19.29 4.71
N THR A 43 15.25 -18.44 4.31
CA THR A 43 14.51 -17.56 5.20
C THR A 43 13.08 -17.41 4.72
N ARG A 44 12.24 -16.81 5.56
CA ARG A 44 10.83 -16.51 5.25
C ARG A 44 10.66 -15.02 5.08
N LEU A 45 9.87 -14.63 4.09
CA LEU A 45 9.47 -13.25 3.85
C LEU A 45 7.96 -13.12 4.08
N SER A 46 7.56 -12.01 4.69
CA SER A 46 6.15 -11.63 4.72
C SER A 46 5.73 -11.11 3.35
N CYS A 47 4.58 -11.56 2.85
CA CYS A 47 4.05 -11.19 1.53
C CYS A 47 2.72 -10.43 1.62
N SER A 48 2.39 -9.84 2.77
CA SER A 48 1.14 -9.11 3.01
C SER A 48 1.35 -7.84 3.84
N GLY A 49 0.38 -6.96 3.83
CA GLY A 49 0.34 -5.76 4.65
C GLY A 49 1.53 -4.82 4.44
N ALA A 50 1.95 -4.15 5.50
CA ALA A 50 3.02 -3.15 5.46
C ALA A 50 4.36 -3.70 4.96
N ALA A 51 4.61 -5.01 5.12
CA ALA A 51 5.84 -5.66 4.63
C ALA A 51 5.99 -5.63 3.11
N VAL A 52 4.92 -5.43 2.37
CA VAL A 52 4.91 -5.29 0.90
C VAL A 52 4.33 -3.95 0.43
N GLY A 53 4.19 -2.98 1.32
CA GLY A 53 3.73 -1.62 1.00
C GLY A 53 2.21 -1.47 0.88
N LEU A 54 1.45 -2.42 1.39
CA LEU A 54 -0.01 -2.40 1.47
C LEU A 54 -0.50 -1.99 2.87
N PRO A 55 -1.78 -1.59 3.03
CA PRO A 55 -2.39 -1.42 4.34
C PRO A 55 -2.29 -2.69 5.20
N ASP A 56 -2.21 -2.53 6.51
CA ASP A 56 -2.18 -3.65 7.45
C ASP A 56 -3.42 -4.53 7.29
N GLY A 57 -3.21 -5.85 7.34
CA GLY A 57 -4.27 -6.84 7.16
C GLY A 57 -4.66 -7.11 5.70
N GLN A 58 -4.15 -6.34 4.76
CA GLN A 58 -4.41 -6.60 3.33
C GLN A 58 -3.50 -7.71 2.81
N MET A 59 -4.10 -8.70 2.16
CA MET A 59 -3.38 -9.78 1.50
C MET A 59 -2.55 -9.23 0.33
N GLY A 60 -1.31 -9.72 0.20
CA GLY A 60 -0.44 -9.38 -0.92
C GLY A 60 -0.93 -9.99 -2.24
N ASN A 61 -0.28 -9.56 -3.31
CA ASN A 61 -0.50 -10.06 -4.66
C ASN A 61 0.82 -10.09 -5.43
N SER A 62 0.79 -10.70 -6.62
CA SER A 62 1.97 -10.85 -7.47
C SER A 62 2.59 -9.51 -7.86
N GLU A 63 1.78 -8.48 -8.14
CA GLU A 63 2.25 -7.16 -8.57
C GLU A 63 3.14 -6.52 -7.51
N VAL A 64 2.63 -6.37 -6.27
CA VAL A 64 3.42 -5.76 -5.20
C VAL A 64 4.62 -6.62 -4.81
N GLY A 65 4.50 -7.95 -4.85
CA GLY A 65 5.60 -8.87 -4.57
C GLY A 65 6.76 -8.71 -5.54
N HIS A 66 6.49 -8.77 -6.84
CA HIS A 66 7.51 -8.58 -7.88
C HIS A 66 8.09 -7.18 -7.88
N LEU A 67 7.27 -6.16 -7.61
CA LEU A 67 7.76 -4.79 -7.51
C LEU A 67 8.77 -4.63 -6.37
N ASN A 68 8.50 -5.21 -5.21
CA ASN A 68 9.41 -5.16 -4.06
C ASN A 68 10.71 -5.95 -4.32
N ILE A 69 10.62 -7.12 -4.95
CA ILE A 69 11.79 -7.91 -5.35
C ILE A 69 12.66 -7.11 -6.32
N GLY A 70 12.05 -6.53 -7.36
CA GLY A 70 12.77 -5.75 -8.37
C GLY A 70 13.39 -4.47 -7.82
N ALA A 71 12.71 -3.81 -6.88
CA ALA A 71 13.21 -2.59 -6.26
C ALA A 71 14.25 -2.84 -5.15
N GLY A 72 14.33 -4.06 -4.61
CA GLY A 72 15.18 -4.40 -3.47
C GLY A 72 14.81 -3.67 -2.17
N ARG A 73 13.59 -3.17 -2.07
CA ARG A 73 13.03 -2.45 -0.91
C ARG A 73 11.52 -2.48 -0.92
N ILE A 74 10.90 -2.13 0.20
CA ILE A 74 9.45 -1.95 0.27
C ILE A 74 9.06 -0.73 -0.58
N VAL A 75 8.15 -0.95 -1.54
CA VAL A 75 7.53 0.10 -2.35
C VAL A 75 6.09 0.30 -1.85
N TYR A 76 5.88 1.38 -1.11
CA TYR A 76 4.55 1.69 -0.60
C TYR A 76 3.60 2.05 -1.74
N GLN A 77 2.43 1.40 -1.77
CA GLN A 77 1.33 1.77 -2.64
C GLN A 77 0.80 3.16 -2.26
N GLU A 78 0.19 3.89 -3.19
CA GLU A 78 -0.16 5.31 -3.01
C GLU A 78 -0.98 5.56 -1.74
N LEU A 79 -2.01 4.75 -1.48
CA LEU A 79 -2.82 4.89 -0.27
C LEU A 79 -1.98 4.76 1.00
N THR A 80 -1.14 3.73 1.06
CA THR A 80 -0.26 3.46 2.21
C THR A 80 0.80 4.54 2.34
N ARG A 81 1.35 5.02 1.22
CA ARG A 81 2.36 6.09 1.19
C ARG A 81 1.80 7.39 1.77
N ILE A 82 0.57 7.78 1.38
CA ILE A 82 -0.08 8.98 1.91
C ILE A 82 -0.39 8.80 3.39
N THR A 83 -0.97 7.66 3.78
CA THR A 83 -1.26 7.34 5.19
C THR A 83 0.01 7.42 6.05
N LYS A 84 1.12 6.86 5.55
CA LYS A 84 2.42 6.92 6.25
C LYS A 84 2.92 8.36 6.37
N ALA A 85 2.88 9.15 5.30
CA ALA A 85 3.30 10.54 5.33
C ALA A 85 2.50 11.38 6.33
N ILE A 86 1.19 11.12 6.46
CA ILE A 86 0.34 11.76 7.48
C ILE A 86 0.80 11.38 8.88
N LYS A 87 1.04 10.09 9.12
CA LYS A 87 1.46 9.57 10.42
C LYS A 87 2.84 10.09 10.85
N ASP A 88 3.76 10.19 9.90
CA ASP A 88 5.14 10.64 10.15
C ASP A 88 5.25 12.17 10.22
N GLY A 89 4.22 12.91 9.77
CA GLY A 89 4.21 14.38 9.72
C GLY A 89 4.63 14.98 8.38
N ASP A 90 5.30 14.23 7.51
CA ASP A 90 5.83 14.68 6.22
C ASP A 90 4.74 15.26 5.30
N PHE A 91 3.50 14.78 5.46
CA PHE A 91 2.34 15.27 4.70
C PHE A 91 2.13 16.77 4.89
N PHE A 92 2.31 17.28 6.10
CA PHE A 92 2.10 18.68 6.45
C PHE A 92 3.22 19.59 5.95
N GLU A 93 4.36 19.01 5.57
CA GLU A 93 5.49 19.69 4.95
C GLU A 93 5.44 19.69 3.42
N ASN A 94 4.38 19.15 2.82
CA ASN A 94 4.23 19.08 1.36
C ASN A 94 4.18 20.49 0.75
N THR A 95 5.23 20.81 0.02
CA THR A 95 5.42 22.16 -0.55
C THR A 95 4.39 22.54 -1.59
N ILE A 96 3.85 21.58 -2.34
CA ILE A 96 2.82 21.82 -3.36
C ILE A 96 1.48 22.16 -2.71
N LEU A 97 1.07 21.39 -1.70
CA LEU A 97 -0.14 21.66 -0.94
C LEU A 97 -0.04 23.00 -0.20
N SER A 98 1.10 23.23 0.48
CA SER A 98 1.36 24.49 1.17
C SER A 98 1.29 25.70 0.22
N LYS A 99 1.90 25.60 -0.97
CA LYS A 99 1.86 26.67 -1.97
C LYS A 99 0.45 26.92 -2.48
N ALA A 100 -0.33 25.88 -2.74
CA ALA A 100 -1.72 26.00 -3.14
C ALA A 100 -2.54 26.76 -2.07
N MET A 101 -2.39 26.37 -0.81
CA MET A 101 -3.06 27.03 0.32
C MET A 101 -2.64 28.48 0.50
N GLN A 102 -1.36 28.80 0.36
CA GLN A 102 -0.84 30.17 0.39
C GLN A 102 -1.41 31.04 -0.74
N THR A 103 -1.53 30.47 -1.94
CA THR A 103 -2.12 31.17 -3.10
C THR A 103 -3.59 31.52 -2.84
N VAL A 104 -4.35 30.57 -2.30
CA VAL A 104 -5.76 30.80 -1.92
C VAL A 104 -5.87 31.91 -0.89
N LYS A 105 -5.02 31.90 0.12
CA LYS A 105 -4.98 32.91 1.18
C LYS A 105 -4.64 34.31 0.63
N ALA A 106 -3.61 34.41 -0.22
CA ALA A 106 -3.18 35.67 -0.83
C ALA A 106 -4.26 36.28 -1.69
N ASN A 107 -5.05 35.47 -2.40
CA ASN A 107 -6.13 35.91 -3.28
C ASN A 107 -7.47 36.06 -2.55
N SER A 108 -7.54 35.84 -1.23
CA SER A 108 -8.80 35.84 -0.45
C SER A 108 -9.89 34.96 -1.08
N SER A 109 -9.49 33.86 -1.69
CA SER A 109 -10.36 32.90 -2.37
C SER A 109 -10.64 31.64 -1.50
N ALA A 110 -11.44 30.71 -2.00
CA ALA A 110 -11.75 29.45 -1.29
C ALA A 110 -10.91 28.30 -1.81
N LEU A 111 -10.51 27.41 -0.90
CA LEU A 111 -9.93 26.11 -1.25
C LEU A 111 -11.04 25.09 -1.41
N HIS A 112 -11.12 24.47 -2.59
CA HIS A 112 -12.09 23.42 -2.88
C HIS A 112 -11.38 22.05 -2.82
N LEU A 113 -11.89 21.15 -1.98
CA LEU A 113 -11.45 19.77 -1.90
C LEU A 113 -12.49 18.87 -2.54
N LEU A 114 -12.10 18.13 -3.59
CA LEU A 114 -12.96 17.17 -4.29
C LEU A 114 -12.37 15.78 -4.15
N GLY A 115 -13.21 14.80 -3.82
CA GLY A 115 -12.76 13.42 -3.71
C GLY A 115 -13.82 12.50 -3.13
N LEU A 116 -13.51 11.22 -3.11
CA LEU A 116 -14.36 10.21 -2.50
C LEU A 116 -14.22 10.27 -0.97
N VAL A 117 -15.34 10.36 -0.28
CA VAL A 117 -15.42 10.28 1.18
C VAL A 117 -15.76 8.85 1.55
N SER A 118 -14.73 8.05 1.86
CA SER A 118 -14.85 6.63 2.15
C SER A 118 -13.92 6.22 3.28
N ASP A 119 -14.37 5.30 4.11
CA ASP A 119 -13.58 4.61 5.14
C ASP A 119 -13.03 3.26 4.67
N GLY A 120 -13.40 2.85 3.45
CA GLY A 120 -13.07 1.54 2.91
C GLY A 120 -11.58 1.33 2.57
N GLY A 121 -10.81 2.40 2.33
CA GLY A 121 -9.38 2.28 2.11
C GLY A 121 -8.98 1.57 0.81
N VAL A 122 -9.81 1.62 -0.22
CA VAL A 122 -9.53 1.05 -1.55
C VAL A 122 -9.04 2.13 -2.51
N HIS A 123 -9.89 3.11 -2.83
CA HIS A 123 -9.56 4.24 -3.72
C HIS A 123 -9.28 5.52 -2.96
N SER A 124 -9.78 5.65 -1.74
CA SER A 124 -9.58 6.79 -0.84
C SER A 124 -9.72 6.33 0.61
N HIS A 125 -9.30 7.20 1.52
CA HIS A 125 -9.56 7.02 2.94
C HIS A 125 -9.87 8.38 3.58
N ILE A 126 -10.90 8.43 4.42
CA ILE A 126 -11.39 9.66 5.04
C ILE A 126 -10.33 10.38 5.88
N SER A 127 -9.37 9.63 6.44
CA SER A 127 -8.25 10.21 7.19
C SER A 127 -7.38 11.14 6.35
N HIS A 128 -7.29 10.92 5.03
CA HIS A 128 -6.56 11.80 4.12
C HIS A 128 -7.26 13.14 3.96
N LEU A 129 -8.61 13.13 3.91
CA LEU A 129 -9.40 14.34 3.92
C LEU A 129 -9.20 15.10 5.24
N PHE A 130 -9.25 14.42 6.38
CA PHE A 130 -9.00 15.04 7.68
C PHE A 130 -7.63 15.70 7.77
N ALA A 131 -6.59 15.06 7.23
CA ALA A 131 -5.25 15.64 7.17
C ALA A 131 -5.19 16.93 6.32
N LEU A 132 -5.90 16.95 5.18
CA LEU A 132 -6.03 18.17 4.37
C LEU A 132 -6.77 19.29 5.10
N LEU A 133 -7.83 18.95 5.84
CA LEU A 133 -8.58 19.91 6.67
C LEU A 133 -7.72 20.48 7.80
N GLU A 134 -6.96 19.61 8.47
CA GLU A 134 -6.03 20.00 9.51
C GLU A 134 -4.95 20.94 8.96
N MET A 135 -4.34 20.59 7.83
CA MET A 135 -3.34 21.41 7.16
C MET A 135 -3.90 22.81 6.80
N ALA A 136 -5.11 22.85 6.24
CA ALA A 136 -5.77 24.10 5.89
C ALA A 136 -6.09 24.94 7.13
N LYS A 137 -6.54 24.33 8.22
CA LYS A 137 -6.77 24.97 9.51
C LYS A 137 -5.50 25.58 10.07
N LEU A 138 -4.39 24.84 10.06
CA LEU A 138 -3.07 25.29 10.53
C LEU A 138 -2.61 26.54 9.73
N GLN A 139 -2.96 26.63 8.45
CA GLN A 139 -2.65 27.79 7.61
C GLN A 139 -3.68 28.93 7.69
N GLY A 140 -4.73 28.78 8.48
CA GLY A 140 -5.75 29.79 8.73
C GLY A 140 -6.62 30.09 7.48
N LEU A 141 -7.01 29.04 6.76
CA LEU A 141 -7.86 29.14 5.58
C LEU A 141 -9.34 28.98 5.92
N ASN A 142 -10.18 29.75 5.22
CA ASN A 142 -11.61 29.48 5.12
C ASN A 142 -11.82 28.39 4.06
N LEU A 143 -12.53 27.33 4.43
CA LEU A 143 -12.71 26.15 3.58
C LEU A 143 -14.10 26.13 2.97
N SER A 144 -14.16 25.74 1.71
CA SER A 144 -15.36 25.22 1.06
C SER A 144 -15.13 23.73 0.76
N LEU A 145 -16.03 22.89 1.24
CA LEU A 145 -15.96 21.45 1.03
C LEU A 145 -16.98 21.00 0.01
N ILE A 146 -16.52 20.35 -1.04
CA ILE A 146 -17.36 19.60 -1.95
C ILE A 146 -16.98 18.13 -1.74
N HIS A 147 -17.89 17.34 -1.17
CA HIS A 147 -17.66 15.90 -0.96
C HIS A 147 -18.50 15.11 -1.96
N ILE A 148 -17.85 14.08 -2.51
CA ILE A 148 -18.51 13.07 -3.35
C ILE A 148 -18.35 11.75 -2.58
N SER A 149 -19.49 11.17 -2.17
CA SER A 149 -19.48 9.82 -1.57
C SER A 149 -19.50 8.76 -2.66
N GLU A 150 -18.89 7.61 -2.40
CA GLU A 150 -19.04 6.47 -3.29
C GLU A 150 -20.52 6.06 -3.38
N PRO A 151 -21.04 5.76 -4.58
CA PRO A 151 -22.35 5.17 -4.70
C PRO A 151 -22.34 3.83 -3.95
N THR A 152 -23.18 3.70 -2.94
CA THR A 152 -23.39 2.42 -2.26
C THR A 152 -23.82 1.40 -3.29
N ARG A 153 -22.99 0.41 -3.57
CA ARG A 153 -23.42 -0.76 -4.33
C ARG A 153 -24.52 -1.43 -3.51
N PRO A 154 -25.74 -1.62 -4.05
CA PRO A 154 -26.73 -2.43 -3.36
C PRO A 154 -26.09 -3.79 -3.08
N ARG A 155 -26.01 -4.19 -1.80
CA ARG A 155 -25.67 -5.55 -1.44
C ARG A 155 -26.76 -6.42 -2.04
N LEU A 156 -26.46 -7.12 -3.11
CA LEU A 156 -27.28 -8.23 -3.55
C LEU A 156 -27.16 -9.29 -2.44
N ILE A 157 -28.17 -9.35 -1.59
CA ILE A 157 -28.35 -10.44 -0.63
C ILE A 157 -28.77 -11.63 -1.49
N SER A 158 -27.85 -12.56 -1.70
CA SER A 158 -28.12 -13.88 -2.25
C SER A 158 -28.50 -14.82 -1.11
#